data_6cf9189b1a8ea5bb6aac037f7fb52a30
#
_entry.id   6cf9189b1a8ea5bb6aac037f7fb52a30
#
_cell.length_a   1.000
_cell.length_b   1.000
_cell.length_c   1.000
_cell.angle_alpha   90.00
_cell.angle_beta   90.00
_cell.angle_gamma   90.00
#
_symmetry.space_group_name_H-M   'P 1'
#
loop_
_entity.id
_entity.type
_entity.pdbx_description
1 polymer ?
#
loop_
_entity_poly.entity_id
_entity_poly.type
_entity_poly.pdbx_seq_one_letter_code
_entity_poly.pdbx_strand_id
1 'polypeptide(L)'
;TDRSRGLGDVYKRQALRNDLLRRLLRGLQDAFDEKSTSKNEPLKIYADNKESYFQMRCMKTGREGSSQKEGYVILLKNITEFKELDSAKTTFISTISHELKTPISAILMSLQLLEDCRVGSLNEEQKELAQSIQDNSDRLLSITSELLNMTQVESGKLQLKPRITKPIELIEYAIKANRIQAEKFNIQIEVQYPEEKMGKLFVDSEKIAWVLTNLLSNAIRYSAENGRIIIGARQTKDNWIEMFVRDFGKGIDPRYHQSIFEHYFRVPGTKVQGSGLGLSISKDFVEAHGGTLTVDSELGKGSCFTLRLKA
;
A
#
# COMPACT_ATOMS: atom_id res chain seq x y z
N THR A 1 43.76 20.84 38.17
CA THR A 1 42.29 20.75 37.89
C THR A 1 41.91 21.18 36.49
N ASP A 2 42.80 21.78 35.72
CA ASP A 2 42.46 22.32 34.38
C ASP A 2 42.73 21.34 33.21
N ARG A 3 43.48 20.27 33.44
CA ARG A 3 43.78 19.27 32.39
C ARG A 3 42.59 18.33 32.07
N SER A 4 41.68 18.11 33.02
CA SER A 4 40.52 17.27 32.80
C SER A 4 39.40 17.91 31.93
N ARG A 5 39.29 19.23 31.94
CA ARG A 5 38.34 19.96 31.08
C ARG A 5 38.73 19.94 29.60
N GLY A 6 40.02 20.09 29.32
CA GLY A 6 40.52 20.09 27.94
C GLY A 6 40.41 18.74 27.22
N LEU A 7 40.62 17.62 27.93
CA LEU A 7 40.43 16.30 27.35
C LEU A 7 38.95 16.00 27.03
N GLY A 8 38.05 16.37 27.91
CA GLY A 8 36.60 16.20 27.68
C GLY A 8 36.11 16.90 26.43
N ASP A 9 36.60 18.11 26.16
CA ASP A 9 36.21 18.90 24.95
C ASP A 9 36.85 18.35 23.68
N VAL A 10 38.06 17.80 23.74
CA VAL A 10 38.70 17.14 22.57
C VAL A 10 37.95 15.86 22.21
N TYR A 11 37.58 15.03 23.19
CA TYR A 11 36.78 13.83 22.94
C TYR A 11 35.37 14.17 22.42
N LYS A 12 34.74 15.20 22.96
CA LYS A 12 33.46 15.68 22.40
C LYS A 12 33.60 16.15 20.96
N ARG A 13 34.63 16.88 20.61
CA ARG A 13 34.85 17.35 19.22
C ARG A 13 35.20 16.19 18.26
N GLN A 14 35.95 15.17 18.71
CA GLN A 14 36.19 13.96 17.92
C GLN A 14 34.93 13.12 17.76
N ALA A 15 34.13 12.97 18.82
CA ALA A 15 32.82 12.29 18.76
C ALA A 15 31.86 12.99 17.79
N LEU A 16 31.85 14.32 17.75
CA LEU A 16 31.04 15.10 16.82
C LEU A 16 31.45 14.97 15.34
N ARG A 17 32.66 14.50 15.05
CA ARG A 17 33.13 14.17 13.69
C ARG A 17 32.71 12.79 13.21
N ASN A 18 32.37 11.88 14.12
CA ASN A 18 31.94 10.54 13.80
C ASN A 18 30.42 10.51 13.67
N ASP A 19 29.91 10.20 12.47
CA ASP A 19 28.47 10.18 12.18
C ASP A 19 27.70 9.15 13.02
N LEU A 20 28.34 8.04 13.35
CA LEU A 20 27.86 7.02 14.28
C LEU A 20 27.57 7.61 15.67
N LEU A 21 28.54 8.32 16.24
CA LEU A 21 28.41 8.94 17.56
C LEU A 21 27.35 10.06 17.57
N ARG A 22 27.21 10.82 16.48
CA ARG A 22 26.12 11.80 16.34
C ARG A 22 24.75 11.16 16.35
N ARG A 23 24.58 10.03 15.66
CA ARG A 23 23.31 9.28 15.62
C ARG A 23 23.00 8.65 16.97
N LEU A 24 24.00 8.09 17.65
CA LEU A 24 23.86 7.58 19.02
C LEU A 24 23.46 8.69 20.00
N LEU A 25 24.08 9.87 19.92
CA LEU A 25 23.76 11.01 20.76
C LEU A 25 22.35 11.58 20.47
N ARG A 26 21.92 11.62 19.21
CA ARG A 26 20.54 11.99 18.86
C ARG A 26 19.54 11.00 19.43
N GLY A 27 19.77 9.69 19.29
CA GLY A 27 18.89 8.68 19.86
C GLY A 27 18.80 8.76 21.38
N LEU A 28 19.88 9.19 22.07
CA LEU A 28 19.83 9.51 23.49
C LEU A 28 19.00 10.77 23.77
N GLN A 29 19.15 11.84 22.99
CA GLN A 29 18.35 13.06 23.13
C GLN A 29 16.85 12.80 22.87
N ASP A 30 16.53 12.03 21.84
CA ASP A 30 15.16 11.63 21.54
C ASP A 30 14.54 10.77 22.64
N ALA A 31 15.35 9.93 23.32
CA ALA A 31 14.92 9.16 24.50
C ALA A 31 14.75 10.04 25.76
N PHE A 32 15.42 11.22 25.82
CA PHE A 32 15.22 12.21 26.89
C PHE A 32 13.91 12.99 26.73
N ASP A 33 13.50 13.30 25.51
CA ASP A 33 12.39 14.21 25.25
C ASP A 33 11.01 13.55 25.28
N GLU A 34 10.88 12.27 25.66
CA GLU A 34 9.65 11.46 25.75
C GLU A 34 8.60 11.67 24.62
N LYS A 35 8.90 12.52 23.64
CA LYS A 35 7.98 12.99 22.61
C LYS A 35 8.24 12.45 21.21
N SER A 36 9.33 11.71 21.01
CA SER A 36 9.64 11.28 19.66
C SER A 36 9.45 9.76 19.54
N THR A 37 8.31 9.38 18.98
CA THR A 37 8.20 8.16 18.16
C THR A 37 9.10 8.34 16.95
N SER A 38 10.43 8.46 17.17
CA SER A 38 11.38 8.50 16.09
C SER A 38 11.28 7.16 15.38
N LYS A 39 10.93 7.20 14.11
CA LYS A 39 11.04 6.06 13.19
C LYS A 39 12.37 5.41 13.48
N ASN A 40 12.38 4.18 13.96
CA ASN A 40 13.55 3.36 14.26
C ASN A 40 14.27 3.02 12.95
N GLU A 41 14.84 4.04 12.29
CA GLU A 41 15.67 3.80 11.11
C GLU A 41 16.93 3.03 11.55
N PRO A 42 17.23 1.90 10.90
CA PRO A 42 18.42 1.12 11.22
C PRO A 42 19.67 1.98 11.07
N LEU A 43 20.57 1.87 12.04
CA LEU A 43 21.86 2.49 11.96
C LEU A 43 22.72 1.71 10.96
N LYS A 44 23.17 2.38 9.91
CA LYS A 44 24.04 1.81 8.89
C LYS A 44 25.50 2.08 9.22
N ILE A 45 26.27 1.03 9.38
CA ILE A 45 27.70 1.10 9.69
C ILE A 45 28.46 0.41 8.56
N TYR A 46 29.46 1.11 8.01
CA TYR A 46 30.35 0.56 7.01
C TYR A 46 31.69 0.23 7.68
N ALA A 47 32.00 -1.06 7.81
CA ALA A 47 33.26 -1.55 8.39
C ALA A 47 33.73 -2.78 7.61
N ASP A 48 35.03 -2.94 7.45
CA ASP A 48 35.68 -4.09 6.78
C ASP A 48 35.15 -4.37 5.37
N ASN A 49 34.89 -3.30 4.60
CA ASN A 49 34.27 -3.36 3.27
C ASN A 49 32.86 -3.99 3.22
N LYS A 50 32.20 -4.10 4.39
CA LYS A 50 30.81 -4.57 4.51
C LYS A 50 29.93 -3.54 5.14
N GLU A 51 28.72 -3.49 4.62
CA GLU A 51 27.64 -2.68 5.15
C GLU A 51 26.88 -3.51 6.19
N SER A 52 26.76 -3.00 7.41
CA SER A 52 26.07 -3.66 8.50
C SER A 52 24.97 -2.77 9.06
N TYR A 53 23.82 -3.38 9.37
CA TYR A 53 22.63 -2.70 9.86
C TYR A 53 22.38 -3.04 11.33
N PHE A 54 22.18 -2.01 12.16
CA PHE A 54 21.92 -2.18 13.58
C PHE A 54 20.63 -1.47 13.97
N GLN A 55 19.79 -2.17 14.71
CA GLN A 55 18.66 -1.56 15.39
C GLN A 55 19.11 -1.05 16.75
N MET A 56 18.87 0.22 17.05
CA MET A 56 19.21 0.84 18.31
C MET A 56 17.99 0.93 19.21
N ARG A 57 18.15 0.56 20.49
CA ARG A 57 17.17 0.81 21.55
C ARG A 57 17.86 1.50 22.71
N CYS A 58 17.27 2.59 23.20
CA CYS A 58 17.74 3.30 24.39
C CYS A 58 16.77 3.03 25.55
N MET A 59 17.32 2.72 26.72
CA MET A 59 16.53 2.50 27.93
C MET A 59 17.13 3.33 29.06
N LYS A 60 16.29 4.00 29.82
CA LYS A 60 16.66 4.73 31.03
C LYS A 60 16.82 3.72 32.19
N THR A 61 17.93 3.77 32.89
CA THR A 61 18.17 2.97 34.10
C THR A 61 18.18 3.88 35.31
N GLY A 62 17.33 3.60 36.30
CA GLY A 62 17.20 4.34 37.56
C GLY A 62 15.85 4.03 38.21
N ARG A 63 15.81 3.86 39.49
CA ARG A 63 14.54 3.83 40.25
C ARG A 63 14.13 5.27 40.54
N GLU A 64 12.90 5.63 40.23
CA GLU A 64 12.30 6.88 40.67
C GLU A 64 12.44 6.97 42.23
N GLY A 65 13.06 8.04 42.74
CA GLY A 65 13.18 8.31 44.15
C GLY A 65 14.50 7.89 44.81
N SER A 66 15.51 7.36 44.11
CA SER A 66 16.84 7.10 44.69
C SER A 66 17.85 8.16 44.24
N SER A 67 18.73 8.57 45.19
CA SER A 67 19.86 9.50 44.92
C SER A 67 20.92 8.95 44.01
N GLN A 68 20.67 7.85 43.32
CA GLN A 68 21.57 7.26 42.33
C GLN A 68 21.46 7.97 40.98
N LYS A 69 22.61 8.26 40.37
CA LYS A 69 22.71 8.91 39.06
C LYS A 69 21.88 8.13 38.03
N GLU A 70 20.99 8.83 37.33
CA GLU A 70 20.30 8.29 36.17
C GLU A 70 21.33 7.86 35.12
N GLY A 71 21.16 6.66 34.60
CA GLY A 71 21.98 6.10 33.51
C GLY A 71 21.14 5.74 32.30
N TYR A 72 21.79 5.56 31.18
CA TYR A 72 21.16 5.09 29.94
C TYR A 72 21.90 3.87 29.43
N VAL A 73 21.14 2.88 28.97
CA VAL A 73 21.66 1.70 28.30
C VAL A 73 21.26 1.80 26.83
N ILE A 74 22.25 1.72 25.95
CA ILE A 74 22.05 1.62 24.49
C ILE A 74 22.27 0.18 24.08
N LEU A 75 21.24 -0.44 23.55
CA LEU A 75 21.30 -1.78 22.95
C LEU A 75 21.37 -1.64 21.43
N LEU A 76 22.42 -2.21 20.84
CA LEU A 76 22.58 -2.33 19.38
C LEU A 76 22.39 -3.79 18.99
N LYS A 77 21.28 -4.06 18.27
CA LYS A 77 21.02 -5.38 17.70
C LYS A 77 21.48 -5.40 16.25
N ASN A 78 22.38 -6.30 15.90
CA ASN A 78 22.73 -6.52 14.49
C ASN A 78 21.54 -7.15 13.76
N ILE A 79 21.06 -6.48 12.71
CA ILE A 79 19.94 -6.92 11.87
C ILE A 79 20.37 -7.04 10.39
N THR A 80 21.65 -7.15 10.12
CA THR A 80 22.20 -7.18 8.76
C THR A 80 21.64 -8.35 7.96
N GLU A 81 21.71 -9.55 8.49
CA GLU A 81 21.19 -10.76 7.84
C GLU A 81 19.69 -10.63 7.52
N PHE A 82 18.91 -10.11 8.47
CA PHE A 82 17.49 -9.85 8.25
C PHE A 82 17.27 -8.84 7.12
N LYS A 83 18.04 -7.75 7.07
CA LYS A 83 17.95 -6.73 6.02
C LYS A 83 18.41 -7.22 4.66
N GLU A 84 19.45 -8.03 4.62
CA GLU A 84 19.93 -8.67 3.39
C GLU A 84 18.88 -9.63 2.83
N LEU A 85 18.28 -10.49 3.67
CA LEU A 85 17.21 -11.41 3.28
C LEU A 85 15.96 -10.67 2.79
N ASP A 86 15.54 -9.63 3.49
CA ASP A 86 14.39 -8.78 3.11
C ASP A 86 14.64 -8.08 1.77
N SER A 87 15.84 -7.55 1.56
CA SER A 87 16.23 -6.95 0.28
C SER A 87 16.31 -7.96 -0.86
N ALA A 88 16.85 -9.16 -0.60
CA ALA A 88 16.91 -10.25 -1.57
C ALA A 88 15.51 -10.72 -1.95
N LYS A 89 14.59 -10.90 -0.97
CA LYS A 89 13.17 -11.22 -1.19
C LYS A 89 12.51 -10.17 -2.10
N THR A 90 12.68 -8.89 -1.78
CA THR A 90 12.09 -7.78 -2.57
C THR A 90 12.61 -7.77 -4.00
N THR A 91 13.93 -7.93 -4.19
CA THR A 91 14.56 -7.96 -5.50
C THR A 91 14.08 -9.16 -6.31
N PHE A 92 14.02 -10.34 -5.70
CA PHE A 92 13.54 -11.58 -6.32
C PHE A 92 12.10 -11.42 -6.84
N ILE A 93 11.18 -10.91 -5.99
CA ILE A 93 9.78 -10.71 -6.37
C ILE A 93 9.67 -9.68 -7.49
N SER A 94 10.43 -8.59 -7.43
CA SER A 94 10.45 -7.58 -8.48
C SER A 94 10.91 -8.16 -9.83
N THR A 95 12.00 -8.94 -9.79
CA THR A 95 12.52 -9.59 -11.01
C THR A 95 11.51 -10.57 -11.59
N ILE A 96 10.94 -11.46 -10.77
CA ILE A 96 9.92 -12.42 -11.21
C ILE A 96 8.71 -11.73 -11.80
N SER A 97 8.23 -10.64 -11.17
CA SER A 97 7.09 -9.88 -11.69
C SER A 97 7.37 -9.30 -13.09
N HIS A 98 8.57 -8.81 -13.33
CA HIS A 98 8.97 -8.33 -14.65
C HIS A 98 9.09 -9.47 -15.67
N GLU A 99 9.75 -10.57 -15.28
CA GLU A 99 9.94 -11.75 -16.14
C GLU A 99 8.62 -12.47 -16.48
N LEU A 100 7.61 -12.39 -15.62
CA LEU A 100 6.28 -12.93 -15.90
C LEU A 100 5.44 -12.00 -16.77
N LYS A 101 5.58 -10.68 -16.60
CA LYS A 101 4.80 -9.71 -17.36
C LYS A 101 5.02 -9.82 -18.88
N THR A 102 6.26 -10.02 -19.29
CA THR A 102 6.64 -10.10 -20.71
C THR A 102 5.96 -11.26 -21.45
N PRO A 103 6.08 -12.53 -20.99
CA PRO A 103 5.44 -13.65 -21.67
C PRO A 103 3.90 -13.58 -21.61
N ILE A 104 3.33 -13.09 -20.51
CA ILE A 104 1.87 -12.94 -20.40
C ILE A 104 1.37 -11.88 -21.40
N SER A 105 2.08 -10.74 -21.54
CA SER A 105 1.75 -9.74 -22.55
C SER A 105 1.86 -10.27 -23.98
N ALA A 106 2.82 -11.16 -24.25
CA ALA A 106 2.94 -11.84 -25.55
C ALA A 106 1.75 -12.79 -25.81
N ILE A 107 1.28 -13.51 -24.78
CA ILE A 107 0.08 -14.36 -24.87
C ILE A 107 -1.15 -13.51 -25.24
N LEU A 108 -1.36 -12.39 -24.52
CA LEU A 108 -2.48 -11.48 -24.79
C LEU A 108 -2.42 -10.88 -26.20
N MET A 109 -1.22 -10.50 -26.66
CA MET A 109 -1.06 -10.00 -28.02
C MET A 109 -1.35 -11.07 -29.07
N SER A 110 -0.95 -12.32 -28.82
CA SER A 110 -1.24 -13.44 -29.71
C SER A 110 -2.73 -13.75 -29.79
N LEU A 111 -3.44 -13.64 -28.64
CA LEU A 111 -4.90 -13.77 -28.60
C LEU A 111 -5.60 -12.67 -29.41
N GLN A 112 -5.19 -11.41 -29.26
CA GLN A 112 -5.73 -10.30 -30.04
C GLN A 112 -5.55 -10.52 -31.55
N LEU A 113 -4.41 -11.10 -31.96
CA LEU A 113 -4.18 -11.44 -33.35
C LEU A 113 -5.07 -12.61 -33.83
N LEU A 114 -5.30 -13.61 -32.97
CA LEU A 114 -6.19 -14.74 -33.29
C LEU A 114 -7.65 -14.31 -33.45
N GLU A 115 -8.08 -13.29 -32.69
CA GLU A 115 -9.43 -12.73 -32.75
C GLU A 115 -9.62 -11.73 -33.91
N ASP A 116 -8.53 -11.33 -34.58
CA ASP A 116 -8.59 -10.43 -35.72
C ASP A 116 -9.20 -11.17 -36.93
N CYS A 117 -10.29 -10.66 -37.45
CA CYS A 117 -11.00 -11.24 -38.60
C CYS A 117 -10.09 -11.42 -39.87
N ARG A 118 -8.98 -10.71 -39.95
CA ARG A 118 -7.96 -10.84 -41.03
C ARG A 118 -7.18 -12.14 -40.99
N VAL A 119 -7.09 -12.77 -39.81
CA VAL A 119 -6.39 -14.06 -39.62
C VAL A 119 -7.34 -15.24 -39.90
N GLY A 120 -8.62 -15.04 -39.67
CA GLY A 120 -9.68 -16.02 -39.90
C GLY A 120 -10.78 -15.89 -38.83
N SER A 121 -11.92 -16.52 -39.09
CA SER A 121 -13.02 -16.53 -38.09
C SER A 121 -12.86 -17.72 -37.16
N LEU A 122 -12.86 -17.45 -35.85
CA LEU A 122 -12.94 -18.47 -34.81
C LEU A 122 -14.34 -19.06 -34.74
N ASN A 123 -14.45 -20.38 -34.53
CA ASN A 123 -15.72 -21.00 -34.17
C ASN A 123 -16.06 -20.70 -32.69
N GLU A 124 -17.29 -21.02 -32.27
CA GLU A 124 -17.75 -20.66 -30.89
C GLU A 124 -16.89 -21.31 -29.79
N GLU A 125 -16.50 -22.58 -29.96
CA GLU A 125 -15.62 -23.25 -29.00
C GLU A 125 -14.22 -22.59 -28.91
N GLN A 126 -13.67 -22.17 -30.05
CA GLN A 126 -12.40 -21.45 -30.10
C GLN A 126 -12.47 -20.08 -29.43
N LYS A 127 -13.59 -19.36 -29.59
CA LYS A 127 -13.83 -18.09 -28.92
C LYS A 127 -13.89 -18.27 -27.40
N GLU A 128 -14.60 -19.29 -26.92
CA GLU A 128 -14.65 -19.59 -25.48
C GLU A 128 -13.29 -19.94 -24.90
N LEU A 129 -12.47 -20.70 -25.63
CA LEU A 129 -11.10 -21.02 -25.22
C LEU A 129 -10.20 -19.77 -25.23
N ALA A 130 -10.27 -18.94 -26.26
CA ALA A 130 -9.53 -17.68 -26.34
C ALA A 130 -9.90 -16.76 -25.19
N GLN A 131 -11.20 -16.58 -24.89
CA GLN A 131 -11.67 -15.80 -23.77
C GLN A 131 -11.17 -16.35 -22.42
N SER A 132 -11.17 -17.68 -22.24
CA SER A 132 -10.64 -18.31 -21.04
C SER A 132 -9.14 -18.05 -20.85
N ILE A 133 -8.35 -18.10 -21.94
CA ILE A 133 -6.91 -17.79 -21.89
C ILE A 133 -6.69 -16.31 -21.56
N GLN A 134 -7.49 -15.42 -22.14
CA GLN A 134 -7.42 -13.98 -21.85
C GLN A 134 -7.73 -13.70 -20.38
N ASP A 135 -8.85 -14.19 -19.87
CA ASP A 135 -9.28 -13.99 -18.45
C ASP A 135 -8.19 -14.48 -17.47
N ASN A 136 -7.54 -15.62 -17.75
CA ASN A 136 -6.46 -16.15 -16.92
C ASN A 136 -5.16 -15.34 -17.05
N SER A 137 -4.83 -14.84 -18.24
CA SER A 137 -3.65 -14.00 -18.48
C SER A 137 -3.78 -12.64 -17.77
N ASP A 138 -4.94 -11.99 -17.89
CA ASP A 138 -5.24 -10.73 -17.18
C ASP A 138 -5.18 -10.92 -15.67
N ARG A 139 -5.67 -12.06 -15.18
CA ARG A 139 -5.58 -12.41 -13.76
C ARG A 139 -4.13 -12.56 -13.28
N LEU A 140 -3.26 -13.22 -14.05
CA LEU A 140 -1.84 -13.36 -13.75
C LEU A 140 -1.13 -12.01 -13.72
N LEU A 141 -1.43 -11.11 -14.65
CA LEU A 141 -0.91 -9.74 -14.63
C LEU A 141 -1.35 -8.96 -13.40
N SER A 142 -2.62 -9.10 -12.98
CA SER A 142 -3.10 -8.47 -11.75
C SER A 142 -2.35 -8.98 -10.52
N ILE A 143 -2.21 -10.29 -10.36
CA ILE A 143 -1.50 -10.91 -9.23
C ILE A 143 -0.02 -10.48 -9.20
N THR A 144 0.66 -10.47 -10.33
CA THR A 144 2.07 -10.03 -10.39
C THR A 144 2.23 -8.56 -10.02
N SER A 145 1.29 -7.71 -10.44
CA SER A 145 1.27 -6.28 -10.10
C SER A 145 0.97 -6.05 -8.62
N GLU A 146 0.03 -6.79 -8.04
CA GLU A 146 -0.29 -6.74 -6.61
C GLU A 146 0.91 -7.16 -5.77
N LEU A 147 1.60 -8.26 -6.14
CA LEU A 147 2.77 -8.75 -5.44
C LEU A 147 3.92 -7.74 -5.45
N LEU A 148 4.15 -7.09 -6.60
CA LEU A 148 5.15 -6.02 -6.72
C LEU A 148 4.80 -4.81 -5.84
N ASN A 149 3.55 -4.35 -5.85
CA ASN A 149 3.10 -3.24 -5.02
C ASN A 149 3.26 -3.55 -3.53
N MET A 150 2.85 -4.74 -3.09
CA MET A 150 3.01 -5.20 -1.72
C MET A 150 4.49 -5.16 -1.27
N THR A 151 5.40 -5.70 -2.10
CA THR A 151 6.83 -5.71 -1.75
C THR A 151 7.44 -4.31 -1.68
N GLN A 152 6.98 -3.36 -2.51
CA GLN A 152 7.42 -1.96 -2.42
C GLN A 152 6.97 -1.31 -1.10
N VAL A 153 5.77 -1.63 -0.63
CA VAL A 153 5.24 -1.14 0.65
C VAL A 153 6.01 -1.77 1.82
N GLU A 154 6.09 -3.11 1.89
CA GLU A 154 6.77 -3.84 2.98
C GLU A 154 8.24 -3.42 3.13
N SER A 155 8.94 -3.21 2.03
CA SER A 155 10.36 -2.81 2.06
C SER A 155 10.57 -1.31 2.39
N GLY A 156 9.50 -0.53 2.54
CA GLY A 156 9.57 0.92 2.71
C GLY A 156 10.13 1.67 1.49
N LYS A 157 10.19 1.00 0.34
CA LYS A 157 10.71 1.56 -0.93
C LYS A 157 9.60 2.19 -1.79
N LEU A 158 8.39 2.31 -1.26
CA LEU A 158 7.30 2.98 -1.97
C LEU A 158 7.66 4.44 -2.20
N GLN A 159 7.94 4.80 -3.44
CA GLN A 159 8.18 6.18 -3.85
C GLN A 159 6.88 6.73 -4.46
N LEU A 160 6.27 7.68 -3.77
CA LEU A 160 5.11 8.39 -4.29
C LEU A 160 5.57 9.49 -5.26
N LYS A 161 4.80 9.69 -6.32
CA LYS A 161 4.95 10.78 -7.30
C LYS A 161 3.72 11.69 -7.24
N PRO A 162 3.57 12.49 -6.16
CA PRO A 162 2.36 13.27 -5.96
C PRO A 162 2.27 14.39 -7.00
N ARG A 163 1.05 14.60 -7.49
CA ARG A 163 0.69 15.68 -8.42
C ARG A 163 -0.70 16.22 -8.07
N ILE A 164 -0.95 17.45 -8.48
CA ILE A 164 -2.28 18.06 -8.31
C ILE A 164 -3.26 17.35 -9.21
N THR A 165 -4.26 16.70 -8.59
CA THR A 165 -5.23 15.85 -9.28
C THR A 165 -6.65 16.19 -8.83
N LYS A 166 -7.62 16.15 -9.74
CA LYS A 166 -9.03 16.29 -9.39
C LYS A 166 -9.62 14.93 -9.02
N PRO A 167 -10.40 14.84 -7.92
CA PRO A 167 -11.06 13.59 -7.53
C PRO A 167 -11.91 12.97 -8.63
N ILE A 168 -12.58 13.80 -9.42
CA ILE A 168 -13.43 13.36 -10.53
C ILE A 168 -12.63 12.58 -11.57
N GLU A 169 -11.43 13.03 -11.93
CA GLU A 169 -10.56 12.37 -12.91
C GLU A 169 -10.17 10.94 -12.46
N LEU A 170 -9.97 10.75 -11.13
CA LEU A 170 -9.66 9.44 -10.54
C LEU A 170 -10.87 8.49 -10.60
N ILE A 171 -12.06 9.01 -10.32
CA ILE A 171 -13.32 8.26 -10.37
C ILE A 171 -13.63 7.85 -11.82
N GLU A 172 -13.54 8.77 -12.77
CA GLU A 172 -13.76 8.49 -14.20
C GLU A 172 -12.79 7.42 -14.72
N TYR A 173 -11.52 7.49 -14.31
CA TYR A 173 -10.55 6.47 -14.64
C TYR A 173 -10.97 5.09 -14.11
N ALA A 174 -11.36 4.99 -12.83
CA ALA A 174 -11.78 3.73 -12.23
C ALA A 174 -13.03 3.15 -12.93
N ILE A 175 -14.00 3.98 -13.29
CA ILE A 175 -15.19 3.56 -14.03
C ILE A 175 -14.79 3.02 -15.40
N LYS A 176 -13.97 3.77 -16.14
CA LYS A 176 -13.49 3.34 -17.47
C LYS A 176 -12.75 2.00 -17.41
N ALA A 177 -11.89 1.81 -16.42
CA ALA A 177 -11.12 0.58 -16.22
C ALA A 177 -12.00 -0.65 -15.92
N ASN A 178 -13.17 -0.44 -15.28
CA ASN A 178 -14.07 -1.53 -14.89
C ASN A 178 -15.29 -1.69 -15.80
N ARG A 179 -15.40 -0.90 -16.87
CA ARG A 179 -16.59 -0.82 -17.73
C ARG A 179 -16.98 -2.18 -18.30
N ILE A 180 -16.04 -2.88 -18.93
CA ILE A 180 -16.29 -4.19 -19.57
C ILE A 180 -16.78 -5.20 -18.52
N GLN A 181 -16.15 -5.19 -17.33
CA GLN A 181 -16.55 -6.08 -16.25
C GLN A 181 -17.97 -5.76 -15.72
N ALA A 182 -18.30 -4.50 -15.57
CA ALA A 182 -19.64 -4.08 -15.16
C ALA A 182 -20.70 -4.47 -16.19
N GLU A 183 -20.43 -4.29 -17.50
CA GLU A 183 -21.30 -4.69 -18.59
C GLU A 183 -21.50 -6.23 -18.61
N LYS A 184 -20.45 -7.03 -18.39
CA LYS A 184 -20.53 -8.51 -18.34
C LYS A 184 -21.49 -9.01 -17.26
N PHE A 185 -21.59 -8.30 -16.12
CA PHE A 185 -22.48 -8.65 -15.00
C PHE A 185 -23.76 -7.82 -14.96
N ASN A 186 -24.05 -7.02 -15.99
CA ASN A 186 -25.18 -6.08 -16.05
C ASN A 186 -25.27 -5.17 -14.83
N ILE A 187 -24.13 -4.70 -14.31
CA ILE A 187 -24.08 -3.81 -13.15
C ILE A 187 -24.25 -2.35 -13.59
N GLN A 188 -25.20 -1.65 -12.96
CA GLN A 188 -25.37 -0.21 -13.15
C GLN A 188 -24.45 0.56 -12.19
N ILE A 189 -23.57 1.39 -12.76
CA ILE A 189 -22.69 2.27 -11.98
C ILE A 189 -23.29 3.67 -11.97
N GLU A 190 -23.73 4.12 -10.80
CA GLU A 190 -24.24 5.47 -10.56
C GLU A 190 -23.12 6.34 -9.99
N VAL A 191 -22.96 7.55 -10.54
CA VAL A 191 -21.93 8.48 -10.08
C VAL A 191 -22.59 9.59 -9.28
N GLN A 192 -22.05 9.82 -8.05
CA GLN A 192 -22.51 10.89 -7.18
C GLN A 192 -21.41 11.93 -6.98
N TYR A 193 -21.60 13.09 -7.56
CA TYR A 193 -20.76 14.25 -7.35
C TYR A 193 -21.51 15.32 -6.56
N PRO A 194 -20.84 16.10 -5.70
CA PRO A 194 -21.45 17.26 -5.10
C PRO A 194 -21.71 18.33 -6.17
N GLU A 195 -22.76 19.14 -5.97
CA GLU A 195 -23.06 20.30 -6.83
C GLU A 195 -21.97 21.37 -6.74
N GLU A 196 -21.30 21.47 -5.58
CA GLU A 196 -20.24 22.43 -5.34
C GLU A 196 -18.89 21.94 -5.88
N LYS A 197 -18.07 22.90 -6.30
CA LYS A 197 -16.72 22.63 -6.80
C LYS A 197 -15.83 22.11 -5.69
N MET A 198 -15.37 20.86 -5.83
CA MET A 198 -14.41 20.24 -4.90
C MET A 198 -12.98 20.79 -5.04
N GLY A 199 -12.24 20.73 -3.95
CA GLY A 199 -10.80 20.96 -3.93
C GLY A 199 -10.02 19.97 -4.79
N LYS A 200 -8.74 20.23 -4.95
CA LYS A 200 -7.80 19.32 -5.62
C LYS A 200 -7.01 18.55 -4.57
N LEU A 201 -6.58 17.35 -4.91
CA LEU A 201 -5.73 16.51 -4.11
C LEU A 201 -4.27 16.62 -4.57
N PHE A 202 -3.32 16.58 -3.64
CA PHE A 202 -1.90 16.44 -3.96
C PHE A 202 -1.47 14.99 -3.66
N VAL A 203 -1.64 14.12 -4.66
CA VAL A 203 -1.50 12.67 -4.52
C VAL A 203 -0.82 12.03 -5.74
N ASP A 204 -0.27 10.85 -5.55
CA ASP A 204 0.10 9.97 -6.65
C ASP A 204 -1.18 9.44 -7.30
N SER A 205 -1.54 10.04 -8.44
CA SER A 205 -2.80 9.73 -9.12
C SER A 205 -2.86 8.30 -9.64
N GLU A 206 -1.73 7.67 -9.97
CA GLU A 206 -1.71 6.27 -10.43
C GLU A 206 -2.05 5.33 -9.27
N LYS A 207 -1.50 5.58 -8.09
CA LYS A 207 -1.76 4.78 -6.89
C LYS A 207 -3.20 4.95 -6.39
N ILE A 208 -3.71 6.18 -6.34
CA ILE A 208 -5.10 6.42 -5.90
C ILE A 208 -6.12 5.94 -6.95
N ALA A 209 -5.84 6.09 -8.25
CA ALA A 209 -6.66 5.51 -9.30
C ALA A 209 -6.70 3.98 -9.19
N TRP A 210 -5.57 3.34 -8.89
CA TRP A 210 -5.51 1.91 -8.64
C TRP A 210 -6.37 1.49 -7.44
N VAL A 211 -6.33 2.26 -6.34
CA VAL A 211 -7.21 2.02 -5.16
C VAL A 211 -8.68 2.03 -5.57
N LEU A 212 -9.15 3.08 -6.25
CA LEU A 212 -10.54 3.19 -6.68
C LEU A 212 -10.93 2.08 -7.66
N THR A 213 -10.03 1.72 -8.58
CA THR A 213 -10.24 0.61 -9.53
C THR A 213 -10.41 -0.71 -8.78
N ASN A 214 -9.59 -0.98 -7.77
CA ASN A 214 -9.69 -2.18 -6.93
C ASN A 214 -10.99 -2.22 -6.12
N LEU A 215 -11.36 -1.09 -5.49
CA LEU A 215 -12.62 -1.01 -4.73
C LEU A 215 -13.83 -1.23 -5.63
N LEU A 216 -13.84 -0.63 -6.83
CA LEU A 216 -14.93 -0.79 -7.79
C LEU A 216 -14.99 -2.20 -8.37
N SER A 217 -13.84 -2.82 -8.69
CA SER A 217 -13.77 -4.21 -9.11
C SER A 217 -14.30 -5.17 -8.04
N ASN A 218 -13.97 -4.93 -6.77
CA ASN A 218 -14.52 -5.70 -5.66
C ASN A 218 -16.04 -5.52 -5.57
N ALA A 219 -16.54 -4.29 -5.63
CA ALA A 219 -17.97 -4.03 -5.62
C ALA A 219 -18.70 -4.79 -6.74
N ILE A 220 -18.16 -4.83 -7.96
CA ILE A 220 -18.73 -5.59 -9.09
C ILE A 220 -18.75 -7.10 -8.78
N ARG A 221 -17.65 -7.65 -8.29
CA ARG A 221 -17.53 -9.10 -8.00
C ARG A 221 -18.43 -9.60 -6.88
N TYR A 222 -18.75 -8.74 -5.91
CA TYR A 222 -19.55 -9.10 -4.73
C TYR A 222 -21.02 -8.67 -4.84
N SER A 223 -21.39 -7.88 -5.86
CA SER A 223 -22.77 -7.55 -6.19
C SER A 223 -23.49 -8.73 -6.83
N ALA A 224 -24.81 -8.72 -6.75
CA ALA A 224 -25.65 -9.62 -7.54
C ALA A 224 -25.67 -9.19 -9.01
N GLU A 225 -25.96 -10.10 -9.92
CA GLU A 225 -26.24 -9.76 -11.33
C GLU A 225 -27.39 -8.76 -11.42
N ASN A 226 -27.32 -7.84 -12.37
CA ASN A 226 -28.23 -6.70 -12.53
C ASN A 226 -28.25 -5.77 -11.30
N GLY A 227 -27.18 -5.80 -10.49
CA GLY A 227 -27.05 -4.96 -9.31
C GLY A 227 -26.72 -3.51 -9.63
N ARG A 228 -26.67 -2.71 -8.57
CA ARG A 228 -26.33 -1.30 -8.61
C ARG A 228 -25.08 -1.04 -7.76
N ILE A 229 -24.22 -0.13 -8.22
CA ILE A 229 -23.05 0.35 -7.45
C ILE A 229 -23.08 1.87 -7.52
N ILE A 230 -22.80 2.51 -6.40
CA ILE A 230 -22.68 3.97 -6.34
C ILE A 230 -21.19 4.28 -6.07
N ILE A 231 -20.61 5.11 -6.93
CA ILE A 231 -19.27 5.66 -6.73
C ILE A 231 -19.37 7.18 -6.67
N GLY A 232 -18.65 7.82 -5.78
CA GLY A 232 -18.74 9.27 -5.68
C GLY A 232 -17.66 9.89 -4.83
N ALA A 233 -17.70 11.21 -4.72
CA ALA A 233 -16.84 12.00 -3.87
C ALA A 233 -17.61 13.11 -3.18
N ARG A 234 -17.15 13.50 -1.98
CA ARG A 234 -17.64 14.65 -1.24
C ARG A 234 -16.51 15.33 -0.49
N GLN A 235 -16.60 16.63 -0.32
CA GLN A 235 -15.67 17.40 0.49
C GLN A 235 -16.29 17.65 1.87
N THR A 236 -15.49 17.37 2.92
CA THR A 236 -15.90 17.65 4.30
C THR A 236 -15.54 19.08 4.70
N LYS A 237 -16.15 19.60 5.76
CA LYS A 237 -15.87 20.96 6.28
C LYS A 237 -14.43 21.16 6.73
N ASP A 238 -13.74 20.08 7.13
CA ASP A 238 -12.35 20.09 7.59
C ASP A 238 -11.32 19.98 6.45
N ASN A 239 -11.73 20.29 5.24
CA ASN A 239 -10.87 20.25 4.03
C ASN A 239 -10.32 18.86 3.70
N TRP A 240 -11.13 17.82 3.95
CA TRP A 240 -10.86 16.46 3.47
C TRP A 240 -11.77 16.14 2.31
N ILE A 241 -11.28 15.30 1.41
CA ILE A 241 -12.06 14.72 0.32
C ILE A 241 -12.24 13.25 0.62
N GLU A 242 -13.49 12.83 0.67
CA GLU A 242 -13.92 11.44 0.79
C GLU A 242 -14.38 10.95 -0.58
N MET A 243 -13.74 9.89 -1.08
CA MET A 243 -14.21 9.16 -2.25
C MET A 243 -14.72 7.80 -1.78
N PHE A 244 -15.86 7.37 -2.28
CA PHE A 244 -16.51 6.15 -1.81
C PHE A 244 -17.03 5.29 -2.95
N VAL A 245 -17.05 3.98 -2.68
CA VAL A 245 -17.68 2.97 -3.53
C VAL A 245 -18.63 2.17 -2.66
N ARG A 246 -19.91 2.18 -3.01
CA ARG A 246 -20.98 1.45 -2.30
C ARG A 246 -21.57 0.39 -3.22
N ASP A 247 -21.55 -0.83 -2.76
CA ASP A 247 -22.28 -1.96 -3.34
C ASP A 247 -23.51 -2.32 -2.49
N PHE A 248 -24.43 -3.07 -3.10
CA PHE A 248 -25.62 -3.61 -2.44
C PHE A 248 -25.61 -5.15 -2.48
N GLY A 249 -24.41 -5.72 -2.36
CA GLY A 249 -24.18 -7.15 -2.41
C GLY A 249 -24.36 -7.86 -1.08
N LYS A 250 -23.56 -8.89 -0.86
CA LYS A 250 -23.66 -9.77 0.32
C LYS A 250 -23.34 -9.09 1.64
N GLY A 251 -22.60 -7.99 1.60
CA GLY A 251 -22.02 -7.35 2.77
C GLY A 251 -20.94 -8.21 3.44
N ILE A 252 -20.38 -7.68 4.52
CA ILE A 252 -19.28 -8.25 5.27
C ILE A 252 -19.68 -8.33 6.74
N ASP A 253 -19.45 -9.48 7.38
CA ASP A 253 -19.68 -9.65 8.80
C ASP A 253 -18.77 -8.69 9.59
N PRO A 254 -19.32 -7.96 10.59
CA PRO A 254 -18.55 -7.01 11.41
C PRO A 254 -17.26 -7.58 12.01
N ARG A 255 -17.21 -8.89 12.28
CA ARG A 255 -16.01 -9.58 12.78
C ARG A 255 -14.82 -9.47 11.84
N TYR A 256 -15.06 -9.28 10.55
CA TYR A 256 -14.01 -9.25 9.53
C TYR A 256 -13.66 -7.84 9.06
N HIS A 257 -14.33 -6.78 9.55
CA HIS A 257 -14.09 -5.41 9.08
C HIS A 257 -12.64 -4.92 9.24
N GLN A 258 -11.92 -5.43 10.23
CA GLN A 258 -10.49 -5.15 10.41
C GLN A 258 -9.64 -6.10 9.57
N SER A 259 -9.95 -7.39 9.60
CA SER A 259 -9.13 -8.42 8.95
C SER A 259 -9.17 -8.36 7.42
N ILE A 260 -10.21 -7.80 6.80
CA ILE A 260 -10.25 -7.65 5.33
C ILE A 260 -9.13 -6.76 4.77
N PHE A 261 -8.47 -5.97 5.62
CA PHE A 261 -7.31 -5.15 5.28
C PHE A 261 -5.97 -5.81 5.61
N GLU A 262 -5.97 -7.04 6.14
CA GLU A 262 -4.76 -7.83 6.36
C GLU A 262 -4.32 -8.50 5.06
N HIS A 263 -3.01 -8.68 4.87
CA HIS A 263 -2.47 -9.34 3.69
C HIS A 263 -2.93 -10.79 3.61
N TYR A 264 -3.31 -11.23 2.41
CA TYR A 264 -3.79 -12.59 2.10
C TYR A 264 -5.11 -12.99 2.79
N PHE A 265 -5.74 -12.09 3.55
CA PHE A 265 -7.00 -12.40 4.20
C PHE A 265 -8.15 -12.47 3.20
N ARG A 266 -9.00 -13.45 3.39
CA ARG A 266 -10.25 -13.62 2.63
C ARG A 266 -11.34 -14.10 3.59
N VAL A 267 -12.54 -13.53 3.44
CA VAL A 267 -13.69 -13.95 4.25
C VAL A 267 -13.96 -15.46 4.04
N PRO A 268 -13.96 -16.28 5.11
CA PRO A 268 -14.20 -17.72 4.99
C PRO A 268 -15.51 -18.02 4.25
N GLY A 269 -15.49 -19.05 3.40
CA GLY A 269 -16.66 -19.48 2.62
C GLY A 269 -16.96 -18.65 1.37
N THR A 270 -16.17 -17.62 1.05
CA THR A 270 -16.34 -16.90 -0.22
C THR A 270 -15.87 -17.74 -1.41
N LYS A 271 -16.76 -17.86 -2.44
CA LYS A 271 -16.43 -18.54 -3.70
C LYS A 271 -15.74 -17.59 -4.70
N VAL A 272 -15.77 -16.29 -4.46
CA VAL A 272 -15.15 -15.28 -5.32
C VAL A 272 -13.63 -15.44 -5.27
N GLN A 273 -13.01 -15.65 -6.42
CA GLN A 273 -11.56 -15.82 -6.51
C GLN A 273 -10.85 -14.47 -6.32
N GLY A 274 -9.70 -14.48 -5.63
CA GLY A 274 -8.87 -13.28 -5.40
C GLY A 274 -7.59 -13.62 -4.64
N SER A 275 -6.59 -12.77 -4.71
CA SER A 275 -5.29 -12.89 -4.03
C SER A 275 -5.38 -12.62 -2.51
N GLY A 276 -6.35 -11.81 -2.08
CA GLY A 276 -6.43 -11.26 -0.73
C GLY A 276 -5.45 -10.09 -0.47
N LEU A 277 -4.86 -9.53 -1.53
CA LEU A 277 -3.89 -8.43 -1.42
C LEU A 277 -4.48 -7.05 -1.77
N GLY A 278 -5.53 -7.00 -2.58
CA GLY A 278 -6.04 -5.74 -3.12
C GLY A 278 -6.43 -4.73 -2.05
N LEU A 279 -7.19 -5.13 -1.01
CA LEU A 279 -7.64 -4.22 0.05
C LEU A 279 -6.50 -3.79 0.98
N SER A 280 -5.57 -4.68 1.31
CA SER A 280 -4.40 -4.32 2.13
C SER A 280 -3.50 -3.32 1.41
N ILE A 281 -3.16 -3.56 0.14
CA ILE A 281 -2.38 -2.62 -0.68
C ILE A 281 -3.13 -1.28 -0.86
N SER A 282 -4.47 -1.32 -1.01
CA SER A 282 -5.28 -0.10 -1.08
C SER A 282 -5.16 0.73 0.19
N LYS A 283 -5.21 0.09 1.35
CA LYS A 283 -5.02 0.74 2.65
C LYS A 283 -3.63 1.35 2.76
N ASP A 284 -2.59 0.57 2.43
CA ASP A 284 -1.20 1.03 2.48
C ASP A 284 -0.97 2.26 1.59
N PHE A 285 -1.53 2.26 0.37
CA PHE A 285 -1.41 3.42 -0.53
C PHE A 285 -2.12 4.65 0.02
N VAL A 286 -3.31 4.49 0.58
CA VAL A 286 -4.05 5.61 1.19
C VAL A 286 -3.32 6.15 2.42
N GLU A 287 -2.81 5.27 3.30
CA GLU A 287 -2.03 5.65 4.48
C GLU A 287 -0.70 6.32 4.12
N ALA A 288 -0.02 5.88 3.07
CA ALA A 288 1.18 6.51 2.55
C ALA A 288 0.94 7.96 2.08
N HIS A 289 -0.31 8.30 1.70
CA HIS A 289 -0.74 9.68 1.39
C HIS A 289 -1.25 10.46 2.61
N GLY A 290 -1.11 9.89 3.82
CA GLY A 290 -1.64 10.50 5.06
C GLY A 290 -3.15 10.45 5.18
N GLY A 291 -3.80 9.56 4.42
CA GLY A 291 -5.24 9.34 4.42
C GLY A 291 -5.67 8.13 5.25
N THR A 292 -6.96 7.79 5.15
CA THR A 292 -7.55 6.61 5.78
C THR A 292 -8.49 5.88 4.81
N LEU A 293 -8.51 4.55 4.88
CA LEU A 293 -9.46 3.70 4.17
C LEU A 293 -10.32 2.95 5.18
N THR A 294 -11.64 3.07 5.08
CA THR A 294 -12.60 2.49 6.00
C THR A 294 -13.68 1.71 5.26
N VAL A 295 -14.37 0.82 5.97
CA VAL A 295 -15.52 0.08 5.47
C VAL A 295 -16.69 0.26 6.43
N ASP A 296 -17.88 0.46 5.87
CA ASP A 296 -19.17 0.36 6.54
C ASP A 296 -19.98 -0.70 5.81
N SER A 297 -20.31 -1.80 6.50
CA SER A 297 -20.92 -2.95 5.86
C SER A 297 -21.77 -3.75 6.83
N GLU A 298 -22.88 -4.29 6.30
CA GLU A 298 -23.79 -5.17 7.03
C GLU A 298 -24.14 -6.37 6.14
N LEU A 299 -24.16 -7.55 6.73
CA LEU A 299 -24.54 -8.76 6.01
C LEU A 299 -25.92 -8.63 5.36
N GLY A 300 -26.01 -8.91 4.08
CA GLY A 300 -27.21 -8.79 3.27
C GLY A 300 -27.59 -7.39 2.81
N LYS A 301 -26.85 -6.34 3.22
CA LYS A 301 -27.13 -4.94 2.82
C LYS A 301 -26.05 -4.32 1.93
N GLY A 302 -24.92 -5.01 1.75
CA GLY A 302 -23.80 -4.54 0.95
C GLY A 302 -22.73 -3.84 1.77
N SER A 303 -21.78 -3.20 1.09
CA SER A 303 -20.63 -2.55 1.69
C SER A 303 -20.39 -1.16 1.10
N CYS A 304 -19.87 -0.27 1.91
CA CYS A 304 -19.41 1.05 1.49
C CYS A 304 -17.96 1.23 1.92
N PHE A 305 -17.04 1.24 0.96
CA PHE A 305 -15.64 1.57 1.20
C PHE A 305 -15.42 3.05 0.98
N THR A 306 -14.82 3.71 1.95
CA THR A 306 -14.54 5.16 1.90
C THR A 306 -13.06 5.41 2.11
N LEU A 307 -12.43 6.04 1.14
CA LEU A 307 -11.08 6.58 1.28
C LEU A 307 -11.14 8.09 1.53
N ARG A 308 -10.34 8.57 2.48
CA ARG A 308 -10.31 9.95 2.92
C ARG A 308 -8.90 10.51 2.75
N LEU A 309 -8.77 11.62 2.01
CA LEU A 309 -7.50 12.28 1.71
C LEU A 309 -7.62 13.78 1.97
N LYS A 310 -6.49 14.42 2.32
CA LYS A 310 -6.47 15.86 2.58
C LYS A 310 -6.45 16.63 1.25
N ALA A 311 -7.34 17.66 1.13
CA ALA A 311 -7.40 18.54 -0.03
C ALA A 311 -6.26 19.55 -0.06
#